data_137f68f7fc86fbb4cf18c061be0e7988
#
_entry.id   137f68f7fc86fbb4cf18c061be0e7988
#
_cell.length_a   1.000
_cell.length_b   1.000
_cell.length_c   1.000
_cell.angle_alpha   90.00
_cell.angle_beta   90.00
_cell.angle_gamma   90.00
#
_symmetry.space_group_name_H-M   'P 1'
#
loop_
_entity.id
_entity.type
_entity.pdbx_description
1 polymer ?
#
loop_
_entity_poly.entity_id
_entity_poly.type
_entity_poly.pdbx_seq_one_letter_code
_entity_poly.pdbx_strand_id
1 'polypeptide(L)'
;YDEGMRAIALDSTHDGAYHLIGAWHAEVMRLSGFQKFFAKTLFGGGFLDKGNWDDAQKYLARAIALKPQNIFHRLELGEVYVDLGKYSKAREQFTAIEPLPLADVLDHTYKQEAKQILDDIKGEKDET
;
A
#
# COMPACT_ATOMS: atom_id res chain seq x y z
N TYR A 1 -4.83 2.28 12.72
CA TYR A 1 -3.59 1.59 13.11
C TYR A 1 -3.80 0.64 14.30
N ASP A 2 -4.32 1.14 15.41
CA ASP A 2 -4.50 0.32 16.61
C ASP A 2 -5.51 -0.83 16.41
N GLU A 3 -6.59 -0.59 15.68
CA GLU A 3 -7.56 -1.64 15.37
C GLU A 3 -6.95 -2.70 14.45
N GLY A 4 -6.12 -2.29 13.49
CA GLY A 4 -5.39 -3.22 12.63
C GLY A 4 -4.44 -4.09 13.43
N MET A 5 -3.69 -3.50 14.37
CA MET A 5 -2.78 -4.25 15.23
C MET A 5 -3.52 -5.23 16.14
N ARG A 6 -4.69 -4.84 16.64
CA ARG A 6 -5.54 -5.76 17.43
C ARG A 6 -6.04 -6.93 16.57
N ALA A 7 -6.45 -6.66 15.33
CA ALA A 7 -6.92 -7.70 14.44
C ALA A 7 -5.83 -8.73 14.15
N ILE A 8 -4.59 -8.29 13.95
CA ILE A 8 -3.45 -9.19 13.75
C ILE A 8 -3.17 -10.00 15.02
N ALA A 9 -3.27 -9.37 16.18
CA ALA A 9 -3.06 -10.06 17.46
C ALA A 9 -4.11 -11.16 17.70
N LEU A 10 -5.34 -10.94 17.23
CA LEU A 10 -6.43 -11.93 17.35
C LEU A 10 -6.36 -13.00 16.26
N ASP A 11 -5.95 -12.63 15.06
CA ASP A 11 -5.84 -13.53 13.91
C ASP A 11 -4.68 -13.08 13.01
N SER A 12 -3.55 -13.75 13.11
CA SER A 12 -2.36 -13.44 12.34
C SER A 12 -2.50 -13.74 10.84
N THR A 13 -3.62 -14.33 10.41
CA THR A 13 -3.92 -14.58 8.99
C THR A 13 -4.90 -13.56 8.41
N HIS A 14 -5.20 -12.50 9.13
CA HIS A 14 -6.15 -11.46 8.70
C HIS A 14 -5.48 -10.52 7.70
N ASP A 15 -5.60 -10.85 6.41
CA ASP A 15 -4.94 -10.09 5.33
C ASP A 15 -5.38 -8.62 5.27
N GLY A 16 -6.66 -8.34 5.49
CA GLY A 16 -7.18 -6.98 5.49
C GLY A 16 -6.55 -6.10 6.57
N ALA A 17 -6.23 -6.67 7.73
CA ALA A 17 -5.57 -5.93 8.80
C ALA A 17 -4.13 -5.56 8.42
N TYR A 18 -3.41 -6.45 7.78
CA TYR A 18 -2.06 -6.15 7.27
C TYR A 18 -2.10 -5.07 6.20
N HIS A 19 -3.08 -5.14 5.29
CA HIS A 19 -3.28 -4.09 4.28
C HIS A 19 -3.54 -2.73 4.95
N LEU A 20 -4.43 -2.69 5.92
CA LEU A 20 -4.80 -1.46 6.62
C LEU A 20 -3.59 -0.81 7.28
N ILE A 21 -2.77 -1.60 7.96
CA ILE A 21 -1.57 -1.09 8.63
C ILE A 21 -0.54 -0.61 7.61
N GLY A 22 -0.30 -1.39 6.56
CA GLY A 22 0.62 -1.00 5.49
C GLY A 22 0.20 0.29 4.81
N ALA A 23 -1.09 0.41 4.47
CA ALA A 23 -1.65 1.61 3.87
C ALA A 23 -1.54 2.82 4.82
N TRP A 24 -1.74 2.60 6.12
CA TRP A 24 -1.58 3.66 7.13
C TRP A 24 -0.16 4.22 7.11
N HIS A 25 0.86 3.34 7.12
CA HIS A 25 2.25 3.78 7.03
C HIS A 25 2.51 4.58 5.75
N ALA A 26 2.00 4.10 4.63
CA ALA A 26 2.16 4.79 3.34
C ALA A 26 1.51 6.17 3.34
N GLU A 27 0.29 6.27 3.85
CA GLU A 27 -0.43 7.54 3.91
C GLU A 27 0.27 8.55 4.82
N VAL A 28 0.77 8.11 5.96
CA VAL A 28 1.55 8.97 6.85
C VAL A 28 2.79 9.51 6.14
N MET A 29 3.49 8.66 5.39
CA MET A 29 4.69 9.07 4.67
C MET A 29 4.39 9.99 3.48
N ARG A 30 3.19 9.91 2.90
CA ARG A 30 2.76 10.77 1.78
C ARG A 30 2.32 12.16 2.22
N LEU A 31 2.08 12.38 3.51
CA LEU A 31 1.65 13.68 4.01
C LEU A 31 2.72 14.74 3.74
N SER A 32 2.30 15.93 3.29
CA SER A 32 3.21 17.07 3.17
C SER A 32 3.64 17.55 4.55
N GLY A 33 4.73 18.33 4.62
CA GLY A 33 5.21 18.90 5.88
C GLY A 33 4.14 19.72 6.62
N PHE A 34 3.32 20.48 5.87
CA PHE A 34 2.25 21.28 6.43
C PHE A 34 1.16 20.40 7.04
N GLN A 35 0.74 19.34 6.32
CA GLN A 35 -0.25 18.39 6.81
C GLN A 35 0.26 17.65 8.05
N LYS A 36 1.54 17.27 8.06
CA LYS A 36 2.16 16.64 9.24
C LYS A 36 2.13 17.57 10.45
N PHE A 37 2.43 18.84 10.26
CA PHE A 37 2.38 19.83 11.33
C PHE A 37 0.98 19.92 11.93
N PHE A 38 -0.05 20.02 11.09
CA PHE A 38 -1.44 20.04 11.55
C PHE A 38 -1.83 18.79 12.30
N ALA A 39 -1.48 17.63 11.75
CA ALA A 39 -1.80 16.34 12.39
C ALA A 39 -1.13 16.22 13.74
N LYS A 40 0.15 16.64 13.86
CA LYS A 40 0.85 16.65 15.15
C LYS A 40 0.17 17.56 16.17
N THR A 41 -0.29 18.72 15.73
CA THR A 41 -0.96 19.68 16.61
C THR A 41 -2.30 19.15 17.11
N LEU A 42 -3.06 18.48 16.24
CA LEU A 42 -4.41 17.99 16.56
C LEU A 42 -4.42 16.64 17.26
N PHE A 43 -3.50 15.72 16.89
CA PHE A 43 -3.55 14.32 17.31
C PHE A 43 -2.32 13.87 18.12
N GLY A 44 -1.35 14.75 18.34
CA GLY A 44 -0.12 14.42 19.04
C GLY A 44 0.97 13.89 18.13
N GLY A 45 2.24 14.14 18.48
CA GLY A 45 3.39 13.83 17.64
C GLY A 45 3.72 12.35 17.51
N GLY A 46 3.49 11.56 18.57
CA GLY A 46 3.83 10.14 18.59
C GLY A 46 3.08 9.29 17.57
N PHE A 47 1.89 9.72 17.16
CA PHE A 47 1.10 9.07 16.12
C PHE A 47 1.85 9.01 14.79
N LEU A 48 2.39 10.15 14.33
CA LEU A 48 3.06 10.25 13.02
C LEU A 48 4.47 9.66 13.03
N ASP A 49 5.11 9.65 14.20
CA ASP A 49 6.48 9.14 14.31
C ASP A 49 6.57 7.63 14.10
N LYS A 50 5.45 6.92 14.15
CA LYS A 50 5.40 5.46 13.90
C LYS A 50 5.39 5.10 12.43
N GLY A 51 5.03 6.04 11.52
CA GLY A 51 4.94 5.76 10.09
C GLY A 51 6.29 5.63 9.43
N ASN A 52 6.47 4.63 8.57
CA ASN A 52 7.67 4.47 7.77
C ASN A 52 7.42 3.61 6.53
N TRP A 53 8.23 3.81 5.49
CA TRP A 53 8.11 3.11 4.22
C TRP A 53 8.45 1.62 4.32
N ASP A 54 9.39 1.24 5.19
CA ASP A 54 9.78 -0.16 5.34
C ASP A 54 8.61 -1.00 5.86
N ASP A 55 7.91 -0.50 6.87
CA ASP A 55 6.72 -1.17 7.40
C ASP A 55 5.55 -1.15 6.41
N ALA A 56 5.40 -0.07 5.64
CA ALA A 56 4.39 -0.06 4.57
C ALA A 56 4.59 -1.23 3.62
N GLN A 57 5.82 -1.44 3.15
CA GLN A 57 6.15 -2.54 2.26
C GLN A 57 5.94 -3.91 2.92
N LYS A 58 6.44 -4.04 4.15
CA LYS A 58 6.39 -5.30 4.89
C LYS A 58 4.95 -5.78 5.12
N TYR A 59 4.09 -4.90 5.62
CA TYR A 59 2.71 -5.26 5.92
C TYR A 59 1.90 -5.55 4.66
N LEU A 60 2.08 -4.76 3.60
CA LEU A 60 1.39 -5.00 2.33
C LEU A 60 1.89 -6.30 1.67
N ALA A 61 3.18 -6.59 1.72
CA ALA A 61 3.71 -7.86 1.21
C ALA A 61 3.13 -9.04 1.99
N ARG A 62 2.94 -8.90 3.30
CA ARG A 62 2.30 -9.95 4.10
C ARG A 62 0.85 -10.16 3.70
N ALA A 63 0.11 -9.08 3.46
CA ALA A 63 -1.27 -9.17 2.98
C ALA A 63 -1.35 -9.94 1.67
N ILE A 64 -0.44 -9.67 0.73
CA ILE A 64 -0.35 -10.37 -0.55
C ILE A 64 -0.01 -11.84 -0.34
N ALA A 65 0.93 -12.15 0.55
CA ALA A 65 1.30 -13.53 0.85
C ALA A 65 0.11 -14.34 1.37
N LEU A 66 -0.76 -13.73 2.16
CA LEU A 66 -1.96 -14.36 2.69
C LEU A 66 -3.07 -14.50 1.65
N LYS A 67 -3.20 -13.54 0.74
CA LYS A 67 -4.21 -13.52 -0.33
C LYS A 67 -3.59 -13.09 -1.65
N PRO A 68 -2.83 -13.97 -2.33
CA PRO A 68 -2.10 -13.59 -3.54
C PRO A 68 -2.97 -13.12 -4.71
N GLN A 69 -4.25 -13.49 -4.72
CA GLN A 69 -5.19 -13.12 -5.77
C GLN A 69 -5.97 -11.84 -5.47
N ASN A 70 -5.71 -11.21 -4.33
CA ASN A 70 -6.38 -9.96 -3.96
C ASN A 70 -5.76 -8.80 -4.76
N ILE A 71 -6.57 -8.20 -5.62
CA ILE A 71 -6.14 -7.12 -6.52
C ILE A 71 -5.77 -5.87 -5.73
N PHE A 72 -6.57 -5.51 -4.72
CA PHE A 72 -6.37 -4.29 -3.95
C PHE A 72 -5.05 -4.29 -3.18
N HIS A 73 -4.64 -5.42 -2.61
CA HIS A 73 -3.35 -5.53 -1.92
C HIS A 73 -2.19 -5.23 -2.88
N ARG A 74 -2.23 -5.78 -4.08
CA ARG A 74 -1.17 -5.57 -5.09
C ARG A 74 -1.16 -4.15 -5.62
N LEU A 75 -2.33 -3.56 -5.82
CA LEU A 75 -2.44 -2.16 -6.26
C LEU A 75 -1.77 -1.24 -5.24
N GLU A 76 -2.08 -1.40 -3.97
CA GLU A 76 -1.51 -0.57 -2.90
C GLU A 76 0.01 -0.72 -2.80
N LEU A 77 0.52 -1.95 -2.83
CA LEU A 77 1.98 -2.16 -2.79
C LEU A 77 2.67 -1.59 -4.03
N GLY A 78 2.06 -1.76 -5.21
CA GLY A 78 2.58 -1.15 -6.44
C GLY A 78 2.67 0.37 -6.32
N GLU A 79 1.67 1.01 -5.75
CA GLU A 79 1.67 2.46 -5.52
C GLU A 79 2.77 2.88 -4.53
N VAL A 80 3.00 2.11 -3.48
CA VAL A 80 4.11 2.35 -2.55
C VAL A 80 5.44 2.27 -3.29
N TYR A 81 5.62 1.29 -4.15
CA TYR A 81 6.85 1.18 -4.94
C TYR A 81 7.04 2.38 -5.88
N VAL A 82 5.96 2.91 -6.47
CA VAL A 82 6.04 4.14 -7.27
C VAL A 82 6.50 5.31 -6.41
N ASP A 83 5.93 5.46 -5.21
CA ASP A 83 6.34 6.51 -4.26
C ASP A 83 7.83 6.44 -3.94
N LEU A 84 8.38 5.23 -3.89
CA LEU A 84 9.79 5.00 -3.55
C LEU A 84 10.72 5.02 -4.78
N GLY A 85 10.17 5.24 -5.98
CA GLY A 85 10.98 5.19 -7.20
C GLY A 85 11.42 3.78 -7.59
N LYS A 86 10.81 2.75 -7.02
CA LYS A 86 11.10 1.34 -7.33
C LYS A 86 10.19 0.85 -8.45
N TYR A 87 10.38 1.41 -9.63
CA TYR A 87 9.47 1.21 -10.76
C TYR A 87 9.42 -0.22 -11.28
N SER A 88 10.54 -0.94 -11.26
CA SER A 88 10.55 -2.35 -11.67
C SER A 88 9.66 -3.20 -10.77
N LYS A 89 9.74 -3.00 -9.47
CA LYS A 89 8.89 -3.71 -8.50
C LYS A 89 7.42 -3.31 -8.63
N ALA A 90 7.17 -2.02 -8.90
CA ALA A 90 5.83 -1.53 -9.14
C ALA A 90 5.21 -2.22 -10.36
N ARG A 91 5.95 -2.32 -11.47
CA ARG A 91 5.48 -3.00 -12.69
C ARG A 91 5.15 -4.47 -12.43
N GLU A 92 5.95 -5.16 -11.62
CA GLU A 92 5.66 -6.55 -11.25
C GLU A 92 4.29 -6.68 -10.61
N GLN A 93 3.97 -5.81 -9.66
CA GLN A 93 2.68 -5.85 -8.97
C GLN A 93 1.52 -5.51 -9.91
N PHE A 94 1.63 -4.44 -10.67
CA PHE A 94 0.55 -4.02 -11.58
C PHE A 94 0.33 -5.02 -12.71
N THR A 95 1.38 -5.61 -13.25
CA THR A 95 1.27 -6.62 -14.29
C THR A 95 0.62 -7.89 -13.76
N ALA A 96 0.92 -8.27 -12.51
CA ALA A 96 0.31 -9.44 -11.86
C ALA A 96 -1.19 -9.28 -11.63
N ILE A 97 -1.72 -8.04 -11.63
CA ILE A 97 -3.15 -7.77 -11.41
C ILE A 97 -4.00 -8.19 -12.63
N GLU A 98 -3.50 -7.99 -13.84
CA GLU A 98 -4.30 -8.16 -15.06
C GLU A 98 -4.99 -9.54 -15.17
N PRO A 99 -4.31 -10.67 -14.94
CA PRO A 99 -4.96 -11.98 -15.08
C PRO A 99 -5.80 -12.40 -13.88
N LEU A 100 -5.82 -11.62 -12.78
CA LEU A 100 -6.52 -12.03 -11.58
C LEU A 100 -8.05 -11.97 -11.76
N PRO A 101 -8.80 -12.91 -11.15
CA PRO A 101 -10.26 -12.88 -11.24
C PRO A 101 -10.84 -11.69 -10.49
N LEU A 102 -12.01 -11.21 -10.95
CA LEU A 102 -12.76 -10.16 -10.28
C LEU A 102 -13.53 -10.80 -9.11
N ALA A 103 -13.06 -10.56 -7.89
CA ALA A 103 -13.65 -11.13 -6.67
C ALA A 103 -14.46 -10.10 -5.87
N ASP A 104 -14.22 -8.80 -6.10
CA ASP A 104 -14.86 -7.70 -5.38
C ASP A 104 -15.46 -6.72 -6.39
N VAL A 105 -16.47 -5.95 -5.96
CA VAL A 105 -17.16 -4.99 -6.84
C VAL A 105 -16.24 -3.89 -7.36
N LEU A 106 -15.18 -3.56 -6.63
CA LEU A 106 -14.22 -2.52 -7.02
C LEU A 106 -13.04 -3.06 -7.85
N ASP A 107 -12.92 -4.37 -8.03
CA ASP A 107 -11.76 -4.96 -8.70
C ASP A 107 -11.61 -4.50 -10.14
N HIS A 108 -12.70 -4.27 -10.86
CA HIS A 108 -12.64 -3.74 -12.21
C HIS A 108 -12.00 -2.34 -12.22
N THR A 109 -12.40 -1.48 -11.29
CA THR A 109 -11.82 -0.15 -11.13
C THR A 109 -10.34 -0.23 -10.78
N TYR A 110 -9.97 -1.14 -9.88
CA TYR A 110 -8.57 -1.33 -9.49
C TYR A 110 -7.72 -1.81 -10.66
N LYS A 111 -8.25 -2.67 -11.53
CA LYS A 111 -7.54 -3.08 -12.75
C LYS A 111 -7.30 -1.91 -13.69
N GLN A 112 -8.28 -1.03 -13.83
CA GLN A 112 -8.13 0.18 -14.66
C GLN A 112 -7.08 1.12 -14.09
N GLU A 113 -7.07 1.31 -12.76
CA GLU A 113 -6.05 2.11 -12.09
C GLU A 113 -4.65 1.54 -12.30
N ALA A 114 -4.49 0.22 -12.18
CA ALA A 114 -3.21 -0.45 -12.41
C ALA A 114 -2.71 -0.21 -13.83
N LYS A 115 -3.57 -0.34 -14.83
CA LYS A 115 -3.22 -0.06 -16.23
C LYS A 115 -2.80 1.39 -16.44
N GLN A 116 -3.51 2.32 -15.83
CA GLN A 116 -3.20 3.73 -15.94
C GLN A 116 -1.83 4.04 -15.33
N ILE A 117 -1.54 3.48 -14.17
CA ILE A 117 -0.25 3.70 -13.52
C ILE A 117 0.88 3.06 -14.36
N LEU A 118 0.66 1.87 -14.92
CA LEU A 118 1.64 1.24 -15.81
C LEU A 118 1.97 2.15 -17.01
N ASP A 119 0.98 2.80 -17.58
CA ASP A 119 1.18 3.77 -18.64
C ASP A 119 1.98 4.98 -18.14
N ASP A 120 1.61 5.49 -16.97
CA ASP A 120 2.23 6.68 -16.39
C ASP A 120 3.72 6.47 -16.08
N ILE A 121 4.10 5.25 -15.67
CA ILE A 121 5.49 4.92 -15.31
C ILE A 121 6.26 4.25 -16.45
N LYS A 122 5.67 4.18 -17.64
CA LYS A 122 6.32 3.58 -18.81
C LYS A 122 7.61 4.33 -19.12
N GLY A 123 8.72 3.60 -19.17
CA GLY A 123 10.02 4.19 -19.42
C GLY A 123 10.74 4.72 -18.20
N GLU A 124 10.09 4.75 -17.03
CA GLU A 124 10.76 5.16 -15.80
C GLU A 124 11.74 4.08 -15.35
N LYS A 125 12.90 4.52 -14.88
CA LYS A 125 13.95 3.65 -14.35
C LYS A 125 13.99 3.77 -12.85
N ASP A 126 14.37 2.67 -12.19
CA ASP A 126 14.50 2.66 -10.74
C ASP A 126 15.46 3.74 -10.26
N GLU A 127 15.05 4.42 -9.19
CA GLU A 127 15.90 5.35 -8.49
C GLU A 127 16.82 4.57 -7.54
N THR A 128 18.09 4.95 -7.52
CA THR A 128 19.09 4.27 -6.68
C THR A 128 19.17 4.87 -5.27
#